data_b2ab7e1971569055b486bbbbcce8a5c4
#
_entry.id   b2ab7e1971569055b486bbbbcce8a5c4
#
_cell.length_a   1.000
_cell.length_b   1.000
_cell.length_c   1.000
_cell.angle_alpha   90.00
_cell.angle_beta   90.00
_cell.angle_gamma   90.00
#
_symmetry.space_group_name_H-M   'P 1'
#
loop_
_entity.id
_entity.type
_entity.pdbx_description
1 polymer ?
#
loop_
_entity_poly.entity_id
_entity_poly.type
_entity_poly.pdbx_seq_one_letter_code
_entity_poly.pdbx_strand_id
1 'polypeptide(L)'
;MCAVKERFVEKPNLPESKVTTAAVSGAYPEILEALKAHGIRCVTTEFDTRLPDPIAYHADMQMFHLDKGRTFVLRGEEALKKQLADIGYQVAETAMTPEPKYPKDVLCNMLNLNGTVLANLGVMDPNIYTCLEDAGLKMRHVNQGYTRCATAVVAKDAIITMDLGIRALAQFLGIDVLLVHEENVYLNG
;
A
#
# COMPACT_ATOMS: atom_id res chain seq x y z
N MET A 1 1.52 -24.24 23.05
CA MET A 1 0.87 -24.04 21.74
C MET A 1 1.90 -23.44 20.82
N CYS A 2 2.28 -24.14 19.75
CA CYS A 2 3.20 -23.58 18.76
C CYS A 2 2.46 -22.46 18.02
N ALA A 3 2.91 -21.20 18.14
CA ALA A 3 2.34 -20.12 17.37
C ALA A 3 2.49 -20.47 15.90
N VAL A 4 1.39 -20.58 15.17
CA VAL A 4 1.42 -20.76 13.73
C VAL A 4 2.14 -19.54 13.16
N LYS A 5 3.34 -19.76 12.64
CA LYS A 5 4.12 -18.69 12.01
C LYS A 5 3.32 -18.22 10.81
N GLU A 6 2.82 -16.98 10.85
CA GLU A 6 2.06 -16.41 9.76
C GLU A 6 2.95 -16.38 8.50
N ARG A 7 2.39 -16.85 7.39
CA ARG A 7 3.12 -16.87 6.11
C ARG A 7 2.98 -15.49 5.48
N PHE A 8 4.08 -14.77 5.34
CA PHE A 8 4.10 -13.49 4.66
C PHE A 8 3.88 -13.67 3.15
N VAL A 9 3.17 -12.73 2.56
CA VAL A 9 3.04 -12.61 1.10
C VAL A 9 4.40 -12.22 0.54
N GLU A 10 4.97 -13.06 -0.31
CA GLU A 10 6.30 -12.79 -0.90
C GLU A 10 6.28 -11.62 -1.88
N LYS A 11 5.21 -11.54 -2.66
CA LYS A 11 4.99 -10.46 -3.63
C LYS A 11 3.79 -9.64 -3.18
N PRO A 12 3.99 -8.43 -2.70
CA PRO A 12 2.89 -7.55 -2.30
C PRO A 12 1.79 -7.51 -3.35
N ASN A 13 0.53 -7.51 -2.91
CA ASN A 13 -0.68 -7.54 -3.73
C ASN A 13 -0.93 -8.84 -4.53
N LEU A 14 -0.03 -9.82 -4.48
CA LEU A 14 -0.12 -11.07 -5.25
C LEU A 14 0.03 -12.29 -4.34
N PRO A 15 -0.94 -12.58 -3.46
CA PRO A 15 -0.88 -13.75 -2.59
C PRO A 15 -0.98 -15.05 -3.41
N GLU A 16 -0.05 -15.99 -3.18
CA GLU A 16 -0.07 -17.32 -3.81
C GLU A 16 -0.87 -18.35 -3.00
N SER A 17 -1.37 -17.97 -1.84
CA SER A 17 -2.13 -18.82 -0.93
C SER A 17 -3.28 -18.05 -0.30
N LYS A 18 -4.14 -18.75 0.45
CA LYS A 18 -5.23 -18.10 1.19
C LYS A 18 -4.68 -16.99 2.08
N VAL A 19 -5.23 -15.79 1.92
CA VAL A 19 -4.89 -14.64 2.78
C VAL A 19 -5.39 -14.90 4.20
N THR A 20 -4.53 -14.71 5.17
CA THR A 20 -4.83 -14.86 6.61
C THR A 20 -4.77 -13.53 7.36
N THR A 21 -4.15 -12.51 6.77
CA THR A 21 -4.03 -11.18 7.36
C THR A 21 -4.20 -10.11 6.27
N ALA A 22 -4.93 -9.06 6.58
CA ALA A 22 -5.08 -7.90 5.71
C ALA A 22 -4.92 -6.60 6.51
N ALA A 23 -4.24 -5.62 5.93
CA ALA A 23 -4.24 -4.25 6.44
C ALA A 23 -5.41 -3.50 5.79
N VAL A 24 -6.26 -2.93 6.62
CA VAL A 24 -7.52 -2.31 6.18
C VAL A 24 -7.84 -1.07 7.01
N SER A 25 -8.66 -0.20 6.44
CA SER A 25 -9.21 0.96 7.15
C SER A 25 -9.99 0.51 8.40
N GLY A 26 -9.75 1.16 9.53
CA GLY A 26 -10.53 0.97 10.74
C GLY A 26 -11.88 1.70 10.75
N ALA A 27 -12.17 2.50 9.72
CA ALA A 27 -13.40 3.29 9.62
C ALA A 27 -14.66 2.45 9.31
N TYR A 28 -14.52 1.20 8.87
CA TYR A 28 -15.63 0.38 8.37
C TYR A 28 -15.77 -0.92 9.17
N PRO A 29 -16.48 -0.90 10.33
CA PRO A 29 -16.66 -2.07 11.19
C PRO A 29 -17.26 -3.27 10.48
N GLU A 30 -18.19 -3.05 9.54
CA GLU A 30 -18.84 -4.10 8.75
C GLU A 30 -17.85 -4.88 7.87
N ILE A 31 -16.84 -4.19 7.31
CA ILE A 31 -15.78 -4.83 6.53
C ILE A 31 -14.88 -5.65 7.46
N LEU A 32 -14.55 -5.13 8.65
CA LEU A 32 -13.76 -5.84 9.63
C LEU A 32 -14.45 -7.12 10.11
N GLU A 33 -15.75 -7.07 10.36
CA GLU A 33 -16.55 -8.23 10.75
C GLU A 33 -16.62 -9.27 9.63
N ALA A 34 -16.85 -8.85 8.40
CA ALA A 34 -16.87 -9.74 7.24
C ALA A 34 -15.51 -10.45 7.06
N LEU A 35 -14.40 -9.74 7.14
CA LEU A 35 -13.06 -10.32 7.05
C LEU A 35 -12.80 -11.32 8.18
N LYS A 36 -13.15 -10.97 9.42
CA LYS A 36 -13.05 -11.89 10.58
C LYS A 36 -13.88 -13.15 10.41
N ALA A 37 -15.11 -13.05 9.85
CA ALA A 37 -15.96 -14.20 9.56
C ALA A 37 -15.31 -15.16 8.56
N HIS A 38 -14.46 -14.66 7.66
CA HIS A 38 -13.65 -15.47 6.75
C HIS A 38 -12.32 -15.94 7.34
N GLY A 39 -12.07 -15.70 8.64
CA GLY A 39 -10.84 -16.10 9.34
C GLY A 39 -9.64 -15.24 8.99
N ILE A 40 -9.86 -14.01 8.51
CA ILE A 40 -8.80 -13.06 8.18
C ILE A 40 -8.58 -12.15 9.39
N ARG A 41 -7.34 -12.09 9.86
CA ARG A 41 -6.90 -11.11 10.86
C ARG A 41 -6.80 -9.74 10.22
N CYS A 42 -7.37 -8.72 10.84
CA CYS A 42 -7.24 -7.35 10.39
C CYS A 42 -6.14 -6.62 11.18
N VAL A 43 -5.23 -5.98 10.47
CA VAL A 43 -4.39 -4.89 10.94
C VAL A 43 -5.11 -3.61 10.55
N THR A 44 -5.47 -2.78 11.51
CA THR A 44 -6.34 -1.62 11.25
C THR A 44 -5.58 -0.31 11.34
N THR A 45 -5.82 0.55 10.37
CA THR A 45 -5.39 1.95 10.43
C THR A 45 -6.40 2.79 11.22
N GLU A 46 -5.89 3.80 11.91
CA GLU A 46 -6.69 4.81 12.62
C GLU A 46 -6.72 6.12 11.82
N PHE A 47 -7.56 7.06 12.25
CA PHE A 47 -7.62 8.37 11.63
C PHE A 47 -6.33 9.14 11.89
N ASP A 48 -5.54 9.39 10.85
CA ASP A 48 -4.34 10.20 10.96
C ASP A 48 -4.66 11.67 10.63
N THR A 49 -4.69 12.51 11.64
CA THR A 49 -4.98 13.96 11.52
C THR A 49 -3.97 14.73 10.66
N ARG A 50 -2.86 14.10 10.29
CA ARG A 50 -1.80 14.68 9.44
C ARG A 50 -2.04 14.43 7.96
N LEU A 51 -3.04 13.62 7.61
CA LEU A 51 -3.49 13.36 6.24
C LEU A 51 -4.78 14.12 5.94
N PRO A 52 -5.12 14.36 4.67
CA PRO A 52 -6.44 14.88 4.29
C PRO A 52 -7.55 13.94 4.75
N ASP A 53 -8.65 14.49 5.30
CA ASP A 53 -9.75 13.73 5.88
C ASP A 53 -10.25 12.56 5.02
N PRO A 54 -10.47 12.72 3.69
CA PRO A 54 -10.99 11.62 2.85
C PRO A 54 -10.09 10.39 2.77
N ILE A 55 -8.81 10.54 3.05
CA ILE A 55 -7.79 9.48 2.92
C ILE A 55 -7.10 9.15 4.24
N ALA A 56 -7.52 9.81 5.34
CA ALA A 56 -6.87 9.72 6.64
C ALA A 56 -6.89 8.31 7.25
N TYR A 57 -7.86 7.47 6.87
CA TYR A 57 -7.95 6.08 7.29
C TYR A 57 -7.36 5.08 6.30
N HIS A 58 -6.92 5.52 5.11
CA HIS A 58 -6.51 4.60 4.06
C HIS A 58 -5.22 3.87 4.41
N ALA A 59 -5.25 2.54 4.39
CA ALA A 59 -4.08 1.73 4.73
C ALA A 59 -2.90 1.95 3.77
N ASP A 60 -3.17 2.15 2.49
CA ASP A 60 -2.17 2.42 1.45
C ASP A 60 -1.60 3.86 1.50
N MET A 61 -2.19 4.74 2.33
CA MET A 61 -1.60 6.03 2.68
C MET A 61 -0.68 5.92 3.90
N GLN A 62 -1.02 5.06 4.87
CA GLN A 62 -0.31 4.96 6.13
C GLN A 62 0.81 3.91 6.14
N MET A 63 0.78 2.95 5.19
CA MET A 63 1.80 1.92 5.11
C MET A 63 2.12 1.49 3.68
N PHE A 64 3.36 1.01 3.50
CA PHE A 64 3.82 0.42 2.26
C PHE A 64 4.44 -0.95 2.51
N HIS A 65 3.83 -2.01 1.95
CA HIS A 65 4.37 -3.35 2.05
C HIS A 65 5.48 -3.54 1.00
N LEU A 66 6.71 -3.71 1.49
CA LEU A 66 7.90 -3.83 0.65
C LEU A 66 8.02 -5.25 0.04
N ASP A 67 8.17 -6.25 0.90
CA ASP A 67 8.29 -7.67 0.56
C ASP A 67 8.25 -8.56 1.83
N LYS A 68 8.28 -9.87 1.66
CA LYS A 68 8.59 -10.94 2.67
C LYS A 68 8.51 -10.55 4.16
N GLY A 69 7.53 -9.75 4.54
CA GLY A 69 7.36 -9.32 5.93
C GLY A 69 8.13 -8.05 6.28
N ARG A 70 8.65 -7.31 5.29
CA ARG A 70 9.16 -5.95 5.49
C ARG A 70 8.11 -4.93 5.07
N THR A 71 7.90 -3.92 5.88
CA THR A 71 6.93 -2.87 5.61
C THR A 71 7.40 -1.53 6.16
N PHE A 72 6.93 -0.47 5.55
CA PHE A 72 7.04 0.89 6.06
C PHE A 72 5.70 1.36 6.61
N VAL A 73 5.76 2.18 7.64
CA VAL A 73 4.62 2.98 8.12
C VAL A 73 5.02 4.45 8.13
N LEU A 74 4.05 5.33 8.10
CA LEU A 74 4.31 6.75 8.31
C LEU A 74 4.98 6.97 9.67
N ARG A 75 5.93 7.89 9.72
CA ARG A 75 6.61 8.27 10.97
C ARG A 75 5.58 8.63 12.05
N GLY A 76 5.71 8.01 13.23
CA GLY A 76 4.84 8.24 14.38
C GLY A 76 3.55 7.41 14.38
N GLU A 77 3.37 6.47 13.47
CA GLU A 77 2.26 5.50 13.50
C GLU A 77 2.54 4.34 14.46
N GLU A 78 2.69 4.65 15.77
CA GLU A 78 3.11 3.67 16.77
C GLU A 78 2.11 2.51 16.95
N ALA A 79 0.81 2.78 16.87
CA ALA A 79 -0.23 1.76 17.00
C ALA A 79 -0.17 0.77 15.82
N LEU A 80 -0.08 1.27 14.59
CA LEU A 80 0.02 0.46 13.38
C LEU A 80 1.34 -0.33 13.36
N LYS A 81 2.45 0.33 13.69
CA LYS A 81 3.78 -0.28 13.81
C LYS A 81 3.77 -1.45 14.80
N LYS A 82 3.14 -1.25 15.97
CA LYS A 82 3.01 -2.31 16.99
C LYS A 82 2.18 -3.48 16.47
N GLN A 83 1.01 -3.25 15.86
CA GLN A 83 0.17 -4.31 15.30
C GLN A 83 0.94 -5.17 14.28
N LEU A 84 1.71 -4.53 13.40
CA LEU A 84 2.51 -5.21 12.38
C LEU A 84 3.68 -6.00 12.99
N ALA A 85 4.39 -5.42 13.97
CA ALA A 85 5.48 -6.08 14.67
C ALA A 85 4.99 -7.30 15.47
N ASP A 86 3.83 -7.22 16.13
CA ASP A 86 3.24 -8.32 16.91
C ASP A 86 2.91 -9.56 16.04
N ILE A 87 2.71 -9.38 14.74
CA ILE A 87 2.51 -10.48 13.78
C ILE A 87 3.79 -10.85 13.01
N GLY A 88 4.91 -10.23 13.36
CA GLY A 88 6.26 -10.61 12.92
C GLY A 88 6.80 -9.82 11.73
N TYR A 89 6.17 -8.73 11.32
CA TYR A 89 6.75 -7.81 10.32
C TYR A 89 7.96 -7.06 10.87
N GLN A 90 8.94 -6.86 10.01
CA GLN A 90 10.00 -5.88 10.21
C GLN A 90 9.47 -4.52 9.72
N VAL A 91 9.23 -3.62 10.66
CA VAL A 91 8.59 -2.33 10.38
C VAL A 91 9.61 -1.22 10.45
N ALA A 92 9.76 -0.47 9.37
CA ALA A 92 10.51 0.78 9.31
C ALA A 92 9.55 1.97 9.21
N GLU A 93 10.05 3.16 9.50
CA GLU A 93 9.30 4.40 9.39
C GLU A 93 9.81 5.24 8.23
N THR A 94 8.92 6.07 7.66
CA THR A 94 9.32 7.11 6.72
C THR A 94 10.31 8.07 7.38
N ALA A 95 11.27 8.61 6.60
CA ALA A 95 12.17 9.66 7.06
C ALA A 95 11.42 10.97 7.29
N MET A 96 10.49 11.27 6.39
CA MET A 96 9.65 12.46 6.44
C MET A 96 8.43 12.24 7.32
N THR A 97 7.99 13.31 7.97
CA THR A 97 6.68 13.36 8.65
C THR A 97 5.60 13.69 7.62
N PRO A 98 4.46 12.99 7.63
CA PRO A 98 3.36 13.32 6.74
C PRO A 98 2.77 14.70 7.07
N GLU A 99 2.25 15.36 6.05
CA GLU A 99 1.51 16.62 6.15
C GLU A 99 0.30 16.56 5.21
N PRO A 100 -0.80 17.30 5.49
CA PRO A 100 -2.04 17.17 4.71
C PRO A 100 -1.96 17.78 3.31
N LYS A 101 -0.80 18.23 2.89
CA LYS A 101 -0.58 18.83 1.58
C LYS A 101 0.37 18.02 0.74
N TYR A 102 -0.06 17.70 -0.49
CA TYR A 102 0.80 17.09 -1.49
C TYR A 102 2.15 17.84 -1.63
N PRO A 103 3.27 17.13 -1.70
CA PRO A 103 3.41 15.67 -1.83
C PRO A 103 3.65 14.92 -0.50
N LYS A 104 3.52 15.55 0.64
CA LYS A 104 3.84 14.91 1.93
C LYS A 104 2.72 13.99 2.46
N ASP A 105 1.57 13.99 1.83
CA ASP A 105 0.48 13.08 2.10
C ASP A 105 0.65 11.70 1.45
N VAL A 106 1.48 11.57 0.40
CA VAL A 106 1.62 10.33 -0.41
C VAL A 106 2.88 9.51 -0.11
N LEU A 107 3.52 9.70 1.06
CA LEU A 107 4.82 9.10 1.38
C LEU A 107 4.86 7.57 1.29
N CYS A 108 3.76 6.88 1.55
CA CYS A 108 3.62 5.43 1.47
C CYS A 108 2.83 4.95 0.24
N ASN A 109 2.26 5.88 -0.56
CA ASN A 109 1.36 5.51 -1.64
C ASN A 109 2.09 5.17 -2.94
N MET A 110 2.58 3.95 -3.03
CA MET A 110 3.23 3.42 -4.23
C MET A 110 2.76 2.00 -4.53
N LEU A 111 2.85 1.64 -5.81
CA LEU A 111 2.43 0.34 -6.31
C LEU A 111 3.62 -0.59 -6.46
N ASN A 112 3.71 -1.62 -5.61
CA ASN A 112 4.63 -2.72 -5.82
C ASN A 112 3.93 -3.81 -6.63
N LEU A 113 4.39 -4.05 -7.85
CA LEU A 113 3.86 -5.03 -8.77
C LEU A 113 4.96 -5.99 -9.21
N ASN A 114 4.98 -7.19 -8.65
CA ASN A 114 5.87 -8.29 -9.06
C ASN A 114 7.35 -7.88 -9.15
N GLY A 115 7.85 -7.14 -8.16
CA GLY A 115 9.26 -6.70 -8.10
C GLY A 115 9.57 -5.40 -8.87
N THR A 116 8.53 -4.75 -9.39
CA THR A 116 8.64 -3.39 -9.95
C THR A 116 7.77 -2.44 -9.13
N VAL A 117 8.33 -1.34 -8.68
CA VAL A 117 7.62 -0.29 -7.94
C VAL A 117 7.34 0.88 -8.86
N LEU A 118 6.07 1.16 -9.07
CA LEU A 118 5.60 2.35 -9.78
C LEU A 118 5.28 3.43 -8.74
N ALA A 119 5.90 4.59 -8.90
CA ALA A 119 5.72 5.72 -7.98
C ALA A 119 6.13 7.05 -8.60
N ASN A 120 5.70 8.13 -8.01
CA ASN A 120 6.30 9.43 -8.29
C ASN A 120 7.65 9.53 -7.55
N LEU A 121 8.74 9.17 -8.24
CA LEU A 121 10.08 9.14 -7.67
C LEU A 121 10.57 10.52 -7.19
N GLY A 122 10.01 11.60 -7.72
CA GLY A 122 10.37 12.96 -7.33
C GLY A 122 9.88 13.37 -5.94
N VAL A 123 8.97 12.60 -5.35
CA VAL A 123 8.35 12.88 -4.04
C VAL A 123 8.43 11.69 -3.08
N MET A 124 9.14 10.64 -3.46
CA MET A 124 9.31 9.44 -2.66
C MET A 124 10.10 9.73 -1.39
N ASP A 125 9.70 9.09 -0.29
CA ASP A 125 10.43 9.17 0.98
C ASP A 125 11.86 8.59 0.85
N PRO A 126 12.90 9.28 1.37
CA PRO A 126 14.29 8.85 1.22
C PRO A 126 14.59 7.47 1.82
N ASN A 127 13.99 7.11 2.98
CA ASN A 127 14.20 5.80 3.59
C ASN A 127 13.61 4.68 2.72
N ILE A 128 12.43 4.92 2.16
CA ILE A 128 11.80 3.97 1.24
C ILE A 128 12.64 3.83 -0.02
N TYR A 129 13.09 4.95 -0.62
CA TYR A 129 13.92 4.95 -1.81
C TYR A 129 15.18 4.09 -1.62
N THR A 130 15.95 4.37 -0.56
CA THR A 130 17.17 3.61 -0.25
C THR A 130 16.87 2.12 -0.03
N CYS A 131 15.80 1.80 0.69
CA CYS A 131 15.44 0.41 0.97
C CYS A 131 15.01 -0.35 -0.30
N LEU A 132 14.36 0.32 -1.25
CA LEU A 132 14.02 -0.26 -2.56
C LEU A 132 15.27 -0.55 -3.40
N GLU A 133 16.25 0.37 -3.40
CA GLU A 133 17.55 0.16 -4.06
C GLU A 133 18.30 -1.03 -3.44
N ASP A 134 18.42 -1.08 -2.11
CA ASP A 134 19.10 -2.16 -1.39
C ASP A 134 18.42 -3.53 -1.59
N ALA A 135 17.10 -3.53 -1.78
CA ALA A 135 16.33 -4.73 -2.10
C ALA A 135 16.45 -5.15 -3.57
N GLY A 136 17.10 -4.37 -4.43
CA GLY A 136 17.23 -4.63 -5.86
C GLY A 136 15.91 -4.53 -6.64
N LEU A 137 14.92 -3.82 -6.10
CA LEU A 137 13.63 -3.63 -6.76
C LEU A 137 13.73 -2.60 -7.88
N LYS A 138 13.06 -2.88 -8.98
CA LYS A 138 13.03 -1.96 -10.12
C LYS A 138 12.06 -0.81 -9.83
N MET A 139 12.55 0.42 -9.80
CA MET A 139 11.70 1.60 -9.67
C MET A 139 11.36 2.21 -11.03
N ARG A 140 10.13 2.63 -11.22
CA ARG A 140 9.63 3.29 -12.43
C ARG A 140 8.85 4.54 -12.07
N HIS A 141 9.24 5.65 -12.66
CA HIS A 141 8.60 6.94 -12.43
C HIS A 141 7.26 7.04 -13.15
N VAL A 142 6.27 7.57 -12.46
CA VAL A 142 4.99 8.03 -13.00
C VAL A 142 4.59 9.34 -12.33
N ASN A 143 3.98 10.26 -13.08
CA ASN A 143 3.51 11.54 -12.54
C ASN A 143 2.18 11.40 -11.78
N GLN A 144 2.09 10.41 -10.89
CA GLN A 144 0.95 10.16 -10.03
C GLN A 144 1.44 9.85 -8.62
N GLY A 145 1.10 10.72 -7.65
CA GLY A 145 1.47 10.50 -6.24
C GLY A 145 0.61 9.42 -5.57
N TYR A 146 -0.67 9.37 -5.92
CA TYR A 146 -1.62 8.37 -5.41
C TYR A 146 -1.60 7.08 -6.25
N THR A 147 -0.41 6.55 -6.50
CA THR A 147 -0.20 5.44 -7.44
C THR A 147 -0.94 4.17 -7.02
N ARG A 148 -0.93 3.85 -5.72
CA ARG A 148 -1.62 2.68 -5.18
C ARG A 148 -3.12 2.87 -5.13
N CYS A 149 -3.60 4.05 -4.70
CA CYS A 149 -5.03 4.38 -4.69
C CYS A 149 -5.65 4.34 -6.09
N ALA A 150 -4.88 4.75 -7.11
CA ALA A 150 -5.35 4.77 -8.51
C ALA A 150 -5.28 3.41 -9.22
N THR A 151 -4.83 2.33 -8.52
CA THR A 151 -4.53 1.06 -9.19
C THR A 151 -4.97 -0.15 -8.36
N ALA A 152 -5.73 -1.06 -8.97
CA ALA A 152 -5.98 -2.39 -8.45
C ALA A 152 -5.12 -3.42 -9.20
N VAL A 153 -4.34 -4.21 -8.43
CA VAL A 153 -3.58 -5.34 -8.97
C VAL A 153 -4.52 -6.54 -9.06
N VAL A 154 -4.66 -7.13 -10.24
CA VAL A 154 -5.53 -8.30 -10.47
C VAL A 154 -4.75 -9.57 -10.79
N ALA A 155 -3.55 -9.43 -11.35
CA ALA A 155 -2.62 -10.54 -11.59
C ALA A 155 -1.17 -10.02 -11.60
N LYS A 156 -0.21 -10.93 -11.70
CA LYS A 156 1.23 -10.59 -11.77
C LYS A 156 1.60 -9.68 -12.95
N ASP A 157 0.77 -9.69 -13.97
CA ASP A 157 0.93 -9.04 -15.27
C ASP A 157 -0.33 -8.27 -15.71
N ALA A 158 -1.28 -8.00 -14.79
CA ALA A 158 -2.51 -7.29 -15.10
C ALA A 158 -2.95 -6.35 -13.96
N ILE A 159 -3.40 -5.15 -14.33
CA ILE A 159 -3.92 -4.13 -13.41
C ILE A 159 -5.21 -3.50 -13.95
N ILE A 160 -5.98 -2.91 -13.03
CA ILE A 160 -7.06 -1.97 -13.35
C ILE A 160 -6.61 -0.60 -12.86
N THR A 161 -6.73 0.43 -13.68
CA THR A 161 -6.40 1.80 -13.26
C THR A 161 -7.32 2.81 -13.94
N MET A 162 -7.49 3.98 -13.31
CA MET A 162 -8.13 5.15 -13.90
C MET A 162 -7.12 6.18 -14.42
N ASP A 163 -5.83 6.00 -14.13
CA ASP A 163 -4.78 6.95 -14.47
C ASP A 163 -4.12 6.62 -15.83
N LEU A 164 -4.12 7.60 -16.73
CA LEU A 164 -3.55 7.46 -18.08
C LEU A 164 -2.03 7.30 -18.08
N GLY A 165 -1.33 7.93 -17.14
CA GLY A 165 0.13 7.83 -17.00
C GLY A 165 0.54 6.44 -16.51
N ILE A 166 -0.16 5.92 -15.50
CA ILE A 166 0.03 4.55 -15.02
C ILE A 166 -0.26 3.54 -16.11
N ARG A 167 -1.38 3.71 -16.87
CA ARG A 167 -1.71 2.86 -18.01
C ARG A 167 -0.57 2.82 -19.03
N ALA A 168 -0.10 4.00 -19.45
CA ALA A 168 0.93 4.09 -20.49
C ALA A 168 2.22 3.40 -20.04
N LEU A 169 2.65 3.63 -18.80
CA LEU A 169 3.83 2.98 -18.23
C LEU A 169 3.66 1.48 -18.10
N ALA A 170 2.52 1.02 -17.58
CA ALA A 170 2.24 -0.41 -17.39
C ALA A 170 2.23 -1.16 -18.72
N GLN A 171 1.59 -0.60 -19.76
CA GLN A 171 1.60 -1.17 -21.11
C GLN A 171 3.00 -1.21 -21.71
N PHE A 172 3.81 -0.18 -21.51
CA PHE A 172 5.23 -0.17 -21.94
C PHE A 172 6.05 -1.30 -21.23
N LEU A 173 5.66 -1.65 -20.00
CA LEU A 173 6.28 -2.75 -19.25
C LEU A 173 5.70 -4.14 -19.60
N GLY A 174 4.79 -4.24 -20.56
CA GLY A 174 4.14 -5.48 -20.94
C GLY A 174 3.07 -5.98 -19.97
N ILE A 175 2.50 -5.09 -19.19
CA ILE A 175 1.43 -5.38 -18.22
C ILE A 175 0.09 -5.09 -18.89
N ASP A 176 -0.86 -6.01 -18.81
CA ASP A 176 -2.22 -5.83 -19.28
C ASP A 176 -2.95 -4.80 -18.41
N VAL A 177 -3.67 -3.89 -19.04
CA VAL A 177 -4.34 -2.80 -18.34
C VAL A 177 -5.80 -2.68 -18.76
N LEU A 178 -6.69 -2.81 -17.79
CA LEU A 178 -8.07 -2.33 -17.95
C LEU A 178 -8.12 -0.87 -17.45
N LEU A 179 -8.30 0.05 -18.38
CA LEU A 179 -8.57 1.44 -18.04
C LEU A 179 -10.05 1.62 -17.74
N VAL A 180 -10.38 2.11 -16.56
CA VAL A 180 -11.73 2.49 -16.17
C VAL A 180 -11.88 4.01 -16.20
N HIS A 181 -13.05 4.48 -16.57
CA HIS A 181 -13.39 5.90 -16.51
C HIS A 181 -14.23 6.13 -15.26
N GLU A 182 -13.82 7.12 -14.48
CA GLU A 182 -14.53 7.53 -13.29
C GLU A 182 -15.65 8.48 -13.69
N GLU A 183 -16.90 8.02 -13.57
CA GLU A 183 -18.06 8.89 -13.77
C GLU A 183 -18.75 9.29 -12.45
N ASN A 184 -18.55 8.52 -11.36
CA ASN A 184 -19.29 8.72 -10.11
C ASN A 184 -18.55 8.15 -8.87
N VAL A 185 -17.24 8.29 -8.76
CA VAL A 185 -16.52 7.97 -7.52
C VAL A 185 -16.34 9.24 -6.69
N TYR A 186 -16.98 9.28 -5.54
CA TYR A 186 -16.85 10.38 -4.59
C TYR A 186 -16.10 9.86 -3.36
N LEU A 187 -15.04 10.56 -2.96
CA LEU A 187 -14.45 10.40 -1.64
C LEU A 187 -15.31 11.21 -0.67
N ASN A 188 -16.11 10.53 0.12
CA ASN A 188 -16.83 11.18 1.22
C ASN A 188 -15.82 11.52 2.30
N GLY A 189 -15.50 12.80 2.44
CA GLY A 189 -14.73 13.39 3.53
C GLY A 189 -15.61 13.80 4.67
#